data_8b915c02ca4009c0cb6bc5ec307d695d
#
_entry.id   8b915c02ca4009c0cb6bc5ec307d695d
#
_cell.length_a   1.000
_cell.length_b   1.000
_cell.length_c   1.000
_cell.angle_alpha   90.00
_cell.angle_beta   90.00
_cell.angle_gamma   90.00
#
_symmetry.space_group_name_H-M   'P 1'
#
loop_
_entity.id
_entity.type
_entity.pdbx_description
1 polymer ?
#
loop_
_entity_poly.entity_id
_entity_poly.type
_entity_poly.pdbx_seq_one_letter_code
_entity_poly.pdbx_strand_id
1 'polypeptide(L)'
;MIDDGSVGSVVGDLMSEPAATGPPARATSPEVLRTAMDRHRLVNLTGPLGSGKSWLVSRLSSARVLDLSRGDAADAVRAAVEEPTARPLVLDGADGPDALAALEHARLPREAPAAPLLLVSRRSLLAQPGWTLSGAAVIETVPWSDDRTARLVAGAQLAGPVARDMVVRMAGGNPLIACAACRALHAGASPDVPGAVADQVVQEITERLSREQPARGWQRALDGLATVWGGDRELLGEGRELFDTLGRLSLVTRTELGLTVLEPFRSVFEQAHRWRQPAAHHGLRSRAHTHRRRELAAEASVARRGRLAEGTMALVGDTVVHETLFPASAGDGAIQAANPGDADDIGGLMHQWARQGGMDTRRTERLVERWLHDDLAGFRMARDRDGRAVGVMGLVRVADRTVGSMEPLLQQHTDRLMGGQRTRSLVLGAAYCPERGLHARLLRDLLHHVMANSLLLTVSTPSPRYQHLLTSLHFRQHGTTTDDVYRCGRKPEIYSQDFGHEAITEWVERLSLGPGPGAPSATGRDVGQALAHVTDPSWLAHSPLLRPPGTETAEDLRRALRDGVRTLADSDVREDAEAGQILLHYYLGRRQTHQQLARRLHMSRATYFRRLRHGLDLLGQRLGVG
;
A
#
# COMPACT_ATOMS: atom_id res chain seq x y z
N MET A 1 13.30 61.02 -43.24
CA MET A 1 11.88 61.28 -42.98
C MET A 1 11.11 60.25 -43.81
N ILE A 2 10.96 59.06 -43.33
CA ILE A 2 9.94 58.10 -43.82
C ILE A 2 9.50 57.33 -42.58
N ASP A 3 8.25 57.26 -42.45
CA ASP A 3 7.38 56.95 -41.31
C ASP A 3 7.52 55.49 -40.88
N ASP A 4 7.76 55.32 -39.60
CA ASP A 4 7.84 54.03 -38.92
C ASP A 4 6.55 53.90 -38.08
N GLY A 5 5.54 53.32 -38.67
CA GLY A 5 4.23 53.21 -38.01
C GLY A 5 3.39 52.09 -38.58
N SER A 6 3.23 51.00 -37.80
CA SER A 6 2.26 49.91 -37.90
C SER A 6 2.77 48.49 -38.13
N VAL A 7 3.50 47.96 -37.15
CA VAL A 7 3.62 46.49 -36.99
C VAL A 7 3.46 46.09 -35.51
N GLY A 8 2.92 46.95 -34.65
CA GLY A 8 2.87 46.76 -33.22
C GLY A 8 1.49 46.34 -32.63
N SER A 9 0.52 45.84 -33.42
CA SER A 9 -0.85 45.63 -32.88
C SER A 9 -1.51 44.27 -33.20
N VAL A 10 -0.77 43.23 -33.59
CA VAL A 10 -1.37 41.90 -33.86
C VAL A 10 -0.79 40.79 -32.98
N VAL A 11 0.22 41.09 -32.16
CA VAL A 11 0.84 40.09 -31.26
C VAL A 11 0.26 40.13 -29.81
N GLY A 12 -0.65 41.10 -29.53
CA GLY A 12 -1.17 41.34 -28.17
C GLY A 12 -2.35 40.49 -27.75
N ASP A 13 -3.05 39.77 -28.65
CA ASP A 13 -4.31 39.09 -28.36
C ASP A 13 -4.26 37.56 -28.41
N LEU A 14 -3.09 36.96 -28.43
CA LEU A 14 -2.89 35.49 -28.42
C LEU A 14 -2.26 34.96 -27.13
N MET A 15 -2.08 35.81 -26.13
CA MET A 15 -1.68 35.41 -24.77
C MET A 15 -2.87 35.35 -23.84
N SER A 16 -3.94 34.64 -24.24
CA SER A 16 -5.05 34.28 -23.36
C SER A 16 -4.59 33.13 -22.46
N GLU A 17 -4.49 33.41 -21.16
CA GLU A 17 -4.33 32.57 -19.99
C GLU A 17 -3.41 31.35 -20.11
N PRO A 18 -2.38 31.21 -19.26
CA PRO A 18 -1.61 30.00 -19.17
C PRO A 18 -2.54 28.84 -18.73
N ALA A 19 -2.48 27.74 -19.50
CA ALA A 19 -3.15 26.49 -19.15
C ALA A 19 -2.99 26.24 -17.64
N ALA A 20 -4.11 25.99 -16.96
CA ALA A 20 -4.18 25.79 -15.52
C ALA A 20 -3.10 24.81 -15.05
N THR A 21 -2.08 25.30 -14.36
CA THR A 21 -1.01 24.53 -13.74
C THR A 21 -1.44 23.85 -12.44
N GLY A 22 -2.75 23.71 -12.22
CA GLY A 22 -3.33 22.97 -11.10
C GLY A 22 -3.42 21.47 -11.41
N PRO A 23 -3.54 20.61 -10.37
CA PRO A 23 -3.79 19.19 -10.55
C PRO A 23 -5.06 18.98 -11.39
N PRO A 24 -5.12 17.93 -12.24
CA PRO A 24 -6.27 17.69 -13.11
C PRO A 24 -7.56 17.53 -12.30
N ALA A 25 -8.66 18.10 -12.82
CA ALA A 25 -9.98 17.92 -12.22
C ALA A 25 -10.37 16.43 -12.22
N ARG A 26 -11.23 16.02 -11.30
CA ARG A 26 -11.51 14.60 -11.06
C ARG A 26 -12.95 14.23 -11.28
N ALA A 27 -13.17 13.18 -12.09
CA ALA A 27 -14.50 12.66 -12.38
C ALA A 27 -14.97 11.70 -11.29
N THR A 28 -15.73 12.18 -10.34
CA THR A 28 -16.42 11.37 -9.32
C THR A 28 -17.83 10.99 -9.74
N SER A 29 -18.45 11.77 -10.63
CA SER A 29 -19.81 11.58 -11.11
C SER A 29 -19.99 12.10 -12.54
N PRO A 30 -21.09 11.71 -13.24
CA PRO A 30 -21.42 12.24 -14.57
C PRO A 30 -21.65 13.76 -14.58
N GLU A 31 -22.09 14.36 -13.47
CA GLU A 31 -22.32 15.81 -13.33
C GLU A 31 -21.01 16.59 -13.51
N VAL A 32 -19.91 16.10 -12.94
CA VAL A 32 -18.59 16.73 -13.09
C VAL A 32 -18.16 16.77 -14.55
N LEU A 33 -18.40 15.66 -15.28
CA LEU A 33 -18.12 15.63 -16.72
C LEU A 33 -18.99 16.62 -17.50
N ARG A 34 -20.30 16.70 -17.21
CA ARG A 34 -21.18 17.66 -17.85
C ARG A 34 -20.70 19.09 -17.62
N THR A 35 -20.44 19.44 -16.36
CA THR A 35 -19.95 20.78 -16.01
C THR A 35 -18.64 21.12 -16.73
N ALA A 36 -17.76 20.17 -16.91
CA ALA A 36 -16.51 20.38 -17.64
C ALA A 36 -16.75 20.58 -19.13
N MET A 37 -17.64 19.79 -19.74
CA MET A 37 -18.00 19.92 -21.16
C MET A 37 -18.78 21.24 -21.44
N ASP A 38 -19.49 21.76 -20.46
CA ASP A 38 -20.14 23.07 -20.57
C ASP A 38 -19.15 24.24 -20.54
N ARG A 39 -18.01 24.05 -19.87
CA ARG A 39 -16.94 25.07 -19.71
C ARG A 39 -15.87 25.00 -20.77
N HIS A 40 -15.58 23.80 -21.26
CA HIS A 40 -14.47 23.54 -22.17
C HIS A 40 -14.93 22.84 -23.44
N ARG A 41 -14.50 23.33 -24.58
CA ARG A 41 -14.80 22.70 -25.89
C ARG A 41 -14.14 21.34 -26.05
N LEU A 42 -12.98 21.16 -25.43
CA LEU A 42 -12.20 19.94 -25.50
C LEU A 42 -11.92 19.43 -24.09
N VAL A 43 -12.39 18.23 -23.77
CA VAL A 43 -12.20 17.57 -22.48
C VAL A 43 -11.55 16.21 -22.71
N ASN A 44 -10.49 15.89 -21.97
CA ASN A 44 -9.87 14.57 -21.98
C ASN A 44 -10.15 13.85 -20.63
N LEU A 45 -11.04 12.86 -20.66
CA LEU A 45 -11.30 11.97 -19.53
C LEU A 45 -10.25 10.85 -19.52
N THR A 46 -9.41 10.82 -18.48
CA THR A 46 -8.34 9.84 -18.33
C THR A 46 -8.55 8.92 -17.13
N GLY A 47 -7.87 7.79 -17.12
CA GLY A 47 -7.82 6.88 -15.99
C GLY A 47 -7.44 5.45 -16.40
N PRO A 48 -6.95 4.63 -15.46
CA PRO A 48 -6.46 3.29 -15.75
C PRO A 48 -7.55 2.38 -16.32
N LEU A 49 -7.12 1.22 -16.84
CA LEU A 49 -8.03 0.18 -17.31
C LEU A 49 -9.06 -0.15 -16.23
N GLY A 50 -10.33 -0.26 -16.62
CA GLY A 50 -11.40 -0.65 -15.71
C GLY A 50 -11.81 0.37 -14.64
N SER A 51 -11.33 1.62 -14.68
CA SER A 51 -11.64 2.67 -13.71
C SER A 51 -13.09 3.23 -13.79
N GLY A 52 -13.87 2.76 -14.77
CA GLY A 52 -15.28 3.17 -14.93
C GLY A 52 -15.52 4.34 -15.89
N LYS A 53 -14.54 4.71 -16.75
CA LYS A 53 -14.69 5.76 -17.76
C LYS A 53 -15.91 5.57 -18.65
N SER A 54 -16.02 4.40 -19.30
CA SER A 54 -17.14 4.09 -20.20
C SER A 54 -18.47 4.04 -19.46
N TRP A 55 -18.50 3.68 -18.15
CA TRP A 55 -19.69 3.77 -17.32
C TRP A 55 -20.09 5.24 -17.09
N LEU A 56 -19.15 6.14 -16.81
CA LEU A 56 -19.42 7.58 -16.67
C LEU A 56 -19.98 8.15 -17.98
N VAL A 57 -19.38 7.78 -19.11
CA VAL A 57 -19.83 8.19 -20.46
C VAL A 57 -21.25 7.70 -20.74
N SER A 58 -21.59 6.44 -20.43
CA SER A 58 -22.93 5.89 -20.67
C SER A 58 -24.06 6.62 -19.93
N ARG A 59 -23.72 7.45 -18.94
CA ARG A 59 -24.66 8.32 -18.18
C ARG A 59 -24.81 9.72 -18.77
N LEU A 60 -24.09 10.02 -19.87
CA LEU A 60 -24.25 11.26 -20.62
C LEU A 60 -25.36 11.05 -21.69
N SER A 61 -26.61 11.13 -21.26
CA SER A 61 -27.80 10.76 -22.08
C SER A 61 -27.99 11.55 -23.38
N SER A 62 -27.30 12.69 -23.53
CA SER A 62 -27.41 13.56 -24.73
C SER A 62 -26.21 13.44 -25.67
N ALA A 63 -25.16 12.66 -25.33
CA ALA A 63 -23.93 12.59 -26.10
C ALA A 63 -24.00 11.52 -27.20
N ARG A 64 -23.36 11.78 -28.36
CA ARG A 64 -23.07 10.79 -29.38
C ARG A 64 -21.75 10.10 -29.01
N VAL A 65 -21.77 8.78 -28.75
CA VAL A 65 -20.59 8.02 -28.35
C VAL A 65 -20.08 7.17 -29.51
N LEU A 66 -18.79 7.30 -29.83
CA LEU A 66 -18.08 6.47 -30.81
C LEU A 66 -16.98 5.71 -30.09
N ASP A 67 -16.95 4.40 -30.24
CA ASP A 67 -15.93 3.51 -29.72
C ASP A 67 -14.83 3.30 -30.78
N LEU A 68 -13.69 4.02 -30.60
CA LEU A 68 -12.56 3.95 -31.52
C LEU A 68 -11.73 2.68 -31.38
N SER A 69 -12.04 1.82 -30.42
CA SER A 69 -11.39 0.51 -30.27
C SER A 69 -12.00 -0.55 -31.20
N ARG A 70 -13.12 -0.23 -31.86
CA ARG A 70 -13.87 -1.12 -32.75
C ARG A 70 -13.94 -0.54 -34.14
N GLY A 71 -13.43 -1.26 -35.13
CA GLY A 71 -13.56 -0.90 -36.54
C GLY A 71 -12.54 0.13 -37.04
N ASP A 72 -12.88 0.83 -38.11
CA ASP A 72 -12.02 1.85 -38.70
C ASP A 72 -12.18 3.18 -37.95
N ALA A 73 -11.23 3.45 -37.06
CA ALA A 73 -11.18 4.68 -36.26
C ALA A 73 -11.11 5.94 -37.16
N ALA A 74 -10.47 5.84 -38.34
CA ALA A 74 -10.30 6.97 -39.25
C ALA A 74 -11.64 7.41 -39.86
N ASP A 75 -12.44 6.46 -40.33
CA ASP A 75 -13.75 6.75 -40.90
C ASP A 75 -14.74 7.22 -39.83
N ALA A 76 -14.70 6.62 -38.64
CA ALA A 76 -15.54 7.04 -37.52
C ALA A 76 -15.25 8.49 -37.09
N VAL A 77 -13.97 8.87 -36.97
CA VAL A 77 -13.55 10.24 -36.60
C VAL A 77 -13.91 11.21 -37.72
N ARG A 78 -13.66 10.87 -38.99
CA ARG A 78 -14.00 11.72 -40.13
C ARG A 78 -15.48 12.02 -40.19
N ALA A 79 -16.33 10.99 -40.17
CA ALA A 79 -17.78 11.12 -40.17
C ALA A 79 -18.29 11.95 -38.97
N ALA A 80 -17.65 11.85 -37.84
CA ALA A 80 -18.04 12.59 -36.64
C ALA A 80 -17.69 14.09 -36.70
N VAL A 81 -16.58 14.41 -37.37
CA VAL A 81 -16.12 15.82 -37.55
C VAL A 81 -16.85 16.50 -38.69
N GLU A 82 -17.21 15.78 -39.77
CA GLU A 82 -17.94 16.32 -40.94
C GLU A 82 -19.42 16.51 -40.69
N GLU A 83 -20.03 15.79 -39.73
CA GLU A 83 -21.42 15.98 -39.34
C GLU A 83 -21.55 16.98 -38.18
N PRO A 84 -21.92 18.27 -38.45
CA PRO A 84 -22.12 19.26 -37.38
C PRO A 84 -23.34 18.90 -36.57
N THR A 85 -23.16 18.25 -35.43
CA THR A 85 -24.23 17.99 -34.46
C THR A 85 -24.18 18.99 -33.32
N ALA A 86 -25.33 19.46 -32.87
CA ALA A 86 -25.43 20.26 -31.64
C ALA A 86 -25.20 19.42 -30.36
N ARG A 87 -25.08 18.11 -30.50
CA ARG A 87 -24.89 17.16 -29.39
C ARG A 87 -23.42 16.99 -29.07
N PRO A 88 -23.05 16.89 -27.79
CA PRO A 88 -21.68 16.56 -27.41
C PRO A 88 -21.21 15.25 -28.05
N LEU A 89 -19.99 15.26 -28.57
CA LEU A 89 -19.33 14.08 -29.17
C LEU A 89 -18.39 13.44 -28.16
N VAL A 90 -18.47 12.13 -28.02
CA VAL A 90 -17.57 11.32 -27.16
C VAL A 90 -16.82 10.33 -28.05
N LEU A 91 -15.50 10.36 -27.97
CA LEU A 91 -14.61 9.42 -28.64
C LEU A 91 -13.96 8.55 -27.56
N ASP A 92 -14.44 7.30 -27.41
CA ASP A 92 -13.89 6.34 -26.42
C ASP A 92 -12.78 5.50 -27.03
N GLY A 93 -11.66 5.32 -26.30
CA GLY A 93 -10.48 4.63 -26.78
C GLY A 93 -9.52 5.52 -27.59
N ALA A 94 -9.50 6.82 -27.33
CA ALA A 94 -8.76 7.83 -28.09
C ALA A 94 -7.23 7.71 -28.01
N ASP A 95 -6.69 6.86 -27.13
CA ASP A 95 -5.24 6.63 -26.96
C ASP A 95 -4.71 5.38 -27.69
N GLY A 96 -5.53 4.70 -28.49
CA GLY A 96 -5.08 3.66 -29.40
C GLY A 96 -4.23 4.24 -30.55
N PRO A 97 -3.24 3.50 -31.08
CA PRO A 97 -2.38 4.02 -32.15
C PRO A 97 -3.16 4.44 -33.40
N ASP A 98 -4.15 3.65 -33.82
CA ASP A 98 -4.99 3.97 -34.97
C ASP A 98 -5.92 5.15 -34.68
N ALA A 99 -6.45 5.23 -33.45
CA ALA A 99 -7.25 6.36 -33.00
C ALA A 99 -6.44 7.67 -32.96
N LEU A 100 -5.22 7.64 -32.45
CA LEU A 100 -4.33 8.81 -32.45
C LEU A 100 -4.01 9.27 -33.86
N ALA A 101 -3.66 8.35 -34.76
CA ALA A 101 -3.42 8.66 -36.16
C ALA A 101 -4.67 9.27 -36.84
N ALA A 102 -5.87 8.74 -36.55
CA ALA A 102 -7.13 9.28 -37.06
C ALA A 102 -7.43 10.68 -36.54
N LEU A 103 -7.19 10.94 -35.25
CA LEU A 103 -7.38 12.25 -34.62
C LEU A 103 -6.39 13.28 -35.19
N GLU A 104 -5.12 12.91 -35.43
CA GLU A 104 -4.12 13.77 -36.06
C GLU A 104 -4.50 14.09 -37.52
N HIS A 105 -4.97 13.10 -38.27
CA HIS A 105 -5.43 13.26 -39.63
C HIS A 105 -6.63 14.20 -39.72
N ALA A 106 -7.54 14.12 -38.77
CA ALA A 106 -8.66 15.06 -38.63
C ALA A 106 -8.28 16.43 -38.05
N ARG A 107 -6.95 16.71 -37.93
CA ARG A 107 -6.39 17.95 -37.36
C ARG A 107 -6.86 18.32 -35.96
N LEU A 108 -7.41 17.35 -35.22
CA LEU A 108 -7.66 17.53 -33.80
C LEU A 108 -6.31 17.52 -33.05
N PRO A 109 -6.10 18.39 -32.09
CA PRO A 109 -7.06 19.31 -31.45
C PRO A 109 -7.15 20.72 -32.04
N ARG A 110 -6.45 21.04 -33.16
CA ARG A 110 -6.38 22.40 -33.70
C ARG A 110 -7.73 22.89 -34.21
N GLU A 111 -8.54 22.00 -34.75
CA GLU A 111 -9.86 22.29 -35.32
C GLU A 111 -10.93 21.58 -34.47
N ALA A 112 -11.14 22.07 -33.23
CA ALA A 112 -12.18 21.50 -32.37
C ALA A 112 -13.59 21.78 -32.95
N PRO A 113 -14.49 20.79 -32.98
CA PRO A 113 -15.86 20.96 -33.46
C PRO A 113 -16.62 22.03 -32.64
N ALA A 114 -17.70 22.58 -33.23
CA ALA A 114 -18.51 23.58 -32.56
C ALA A 114 -19.19 23.04 -31.29
N ALA A 115 -19.54 21.76 -31.27
CA ALA A 115 -20.03 21.07 -30.09
C ALA A 115 -18.89 20.60 -29.15
N PRO A 116 -19.13 20.46 -27.83
CA PRO A 116 -18.13 19.93 -26.91
C PRO A 116 -17.64 18.53 -27.31
N LEU A 117 -16.32 18.33 -27.28
CA LEU A 117 -15.65 17.06 -27.60
C LEU A 117 -15.07 16.45 -26.32
N LEU A 118 -15.49 15.23 -25.99
CA LEU A 118 -14.94 14.43 -24.92
C LEU A 118 -14.11 13.29 -25.47
N LEU A 119 -12.82 13.32 -25.21
CA LEU A 119 -11.88 12.26 -25.53
C LEU A 119 -11.69 11.36 -24.31
N VAL A 120 -11.87 10.06 -24.46
CA VAL A 120 -11.70 9.09 -23.37
C VAL A 120 -10.47 8.25 -23.65
N SER A 121 -9.53 8.29 -22.72
CA SER A 121 -8.24 7.63 -22.86
C SER A 121 -7.80 6.98 -21.55
N ARG A 122 -6.81 6.09 -21.60
CA ARG A 122 -6.21 5.49 -20.40
C ARG A 122 -5.12 6.37 -19.80
N ARG A 123 -4.44 7.12 -20.68
CA ARG A 123 -3.38 8.08 -20.32
C ARG A 123 -3.77 9.46 -20.84
N SER A 124 -3.27 10.51 -20.20
CA SER A 124 -3.50 11.87 -20.68
C SER A 124 -2.95 12.04 -22.09
N LEU A 125 -3.78 12.51 -22.99
CA LEU A 125 -3.36 12.87 -24.36
C LEU A 125 -2.41 14.06 -24.37
N LEU A 126 -2.42 14.93 -23.34
CA LEU A 126 -1.44 16.02 -23.23
C LEU A 126 0.01 15.55 -23.13
N ALA A 127 0.23 14.27 -22.79
CA ALA A 127 1.56 13.66 -22.84
C ALA A 127 2.02 13.28 -24.26
N GLN A 128 1.11 13.38 -25.26
CA GLN A 128 1.44 13.07 -26.67
C GLN A 128 1.93 14.31 -27.40
N PRO A 129 2.91 14.18 -28.32
CA PRO A 129 3.30 15.27 -29.20
C PRO A 129 2.07 15.82 -29.96
N GLY A 130 1.98 17.13 -30.09
CA GLY A 130 0.86 17.80 -30.79
C GLY A 130 -0.36 18.09 -29.91
N TRP A 131 -0.48 17.46 -28.74
CA TRP A 131 -1.60 17.68 -27.81
C TRP A 131 -1.25 18.58 -26.63
N THR A 132 0.02 18.79 -26.35
CA THR A 132 0.54 19.54 -25.18
C THR A 132 -0.04 20.97 -25.09
N LEU A 133 -0.30 21.61 -26.24
CA LEU A 133 -0.84 22.97 -26.34
C LEU A 133 -2.30 23.01 -26.80
N SER A 134 -3.03 21.91 -26.68
CA SER A 134 -4.40 21.81 -27.19
C SER A 134 -5.44 22.61 -26.39
N GLY A 135 -5.10 23.10 -25.19
CA GLY A 135 -6.08 23.71 -24.28
C GLY A 135 -7.14 22.75 -23.75
N ALA A 136 -6.94 21.44 -23.92
CA ALA A 136 -7.86 20.42 -23.39
C ALA A 136 -7.89 20.41 -21.86
N ALA A 137 -9.09 20.45 -21.29
CA ALA A 137 -9.26 20.20 -19.87
C ALA A 137 -9.08 18.71 -19.58
N VAL A 138 -8.11 18.34 -18.73
CA VAL A 138 -7.89 16.95 -18.32
C VAL A 138 -8.70 16.65 -17.06
N ILE A 139 -9.46 15.57 -17.10
CA ILE A 139 -10.22 15.05 -15.98
C ILE A 139 -9.82 13.60 -15.73
N GLU A 140 -9.41 13.29 -14.51
CA GLU A 140 -9.03 11.94 -14.14
C GLU A 140 -10.16 11.21 -13.42
N THR A 141 -10.36 9.93 -13.75
CA THR A 141 -11.22 9.06 -12.94
C THR A 141 -10.56 8.75 -11.62
N VAL A 142 -11.39 8.63 -10.59
CA VAL A 142 -10.96 8.35 -9.23
C VAL A 142 -11.20 6.89 -8.90
N PRO A 143 -10.27 6.20 -8.20
CA PRO A 143 -10.57 4.91 -7.60
C PRO A 143 -11.82 5.00 -6.73
N TRP A 144 -12.67 3.99 -6.78
CA TRP A 144 -13.87 3.95 -5.96
C TRP A 144 -13.50 3.75 -4.49
N SER A 145 -14.28 4.38 -3.58
CA SER A 145 -14.12 4.09 -2.16
C SER A 145 -14.50 2.65 -1.84
N ASP A 146 -14.00 2.13 -0.71
CA ASP A 146 -14.36 0.79 -0.24
C ASP A 146 -15.87 0.63 -0.09
N ASP A 147 -16.59 1.66 0.41
CA ASP A 147 -18.04 1.65 0.53
C ASP A 147 -18.76 1.58 -0.83
N ARG A 148 -18.25 2.28 -1.83
CA ARG A 148 -18.82 2.22 -3.18
C ARG A 148 -18.58 0.87 -3.82
N THR A 149 -17.40 0.31 -3.65
CA THR A 149 -17.04 -1.03 -4.10
C THR A 149 -17.88 -2.08 -3.37
N ALA A 150 -18.07 -1.95 -2.05
CA ALA A 150 -18.90 -2.84 -1.25
C ALA A 150 -20.37 -2.84 -1.71
N ARG A 151 -20.93 -1.68 -2.09
CA ARG A 151 -22.28 -1.61 -2.67
C ARG A 151 -22.39 -2.36 -4.01
N LEU A 152 -21.39 -2.25 -4.89
CA LEU A 152 -21.33 -3.05 -6.12
C LEU A 152 -21.33 -4.55 -5.81
N VAL A 153 -20.46 -4.97 -4.89
CA VAL A 153 -20.29 -6.37 -4.46
C VAL A 153 -21.54 -6.91 -3.77
N ALA A 154 -22.24 -6.09 -2.98
CA ALA A 154 -23.52 -6.46 -2.38
C ALA A 154 -24.59 -6.79 -3.44
N GLY A 155 -24.61 -6.02 -4.54
CA GLY A 155 -25.49 -6.28 -5.69
C GLY A 155 -25.18 -7.59 -6.42
N ALA A 156 -23.97 -8.11 -6.30
CA ALA A 156 -23.57 -9.40 -6.89
C ALA A 156 -24.04 -10.63 -6.09
N GLN A 157 -24.72 -10.45 -4.95
CA GLN A 157 -25.30 -11.55 -4.15
C GLN A 157 -24.29 -12.64 -3.74
N LEU A 158 -23.05 -12.28 -3.46
CA LEU A 158 -22.03 -13.22 -2.99
C LEU A 158 -22.37 -13.80 -1.61
N ALA A 159 -22.12 -15.10 -1.44
CA ALA A 159 -22.32 -15.79 -0.18
C ALA A 159 -21.25 -15.37 0.86
N GLY A 160 -21.72 -14.85 2.00
CA GLY A 160 -20.90 -14.57 3.17
C GLY A 160 -20.09 -13.26 3.14
N PRO A 161 -19.71 -12.76 4.32
CA PRO A 161 -18.94 -11.52 4.45
C PRO A 161 -17.48 -11.68 3.99
N VAL A 162 -16.88 -12.86 4.20
CA VAL A 162 -15.47 -13.13 3.84
C VAL A 162 -15.23 -12.94 2.34
N ALA A 163 -16.12 -13.46 1.49
CA ALA A 163 -16.04 -13.28 0.05
C ALA A 163 -16.15 -11.82 -0.37
N ARG A 164 -17.07 -11.07 0.27
CA ARG A 164 -17.26 -9.63 -0.02
C ARG A 164 -16.03 -8.81 0.37
N ASP A 165 -15.50 -9.02 1.55
CA ASP A 165 -14.31 -8.32 2.04
C ASP A 165 -13.08 -8.62 1.20
N MET A 166 -12.92 -9.89 0.77
CA MET A 166 -11.85 -10.29 -0.12
C MET A 166 -11.92 -9.55 -1.46
N VAL A 167 -13.12 -9.48 -2.08
CA VAL A 167 -13.31 -8.75 -3.35
C VAL A 167 -13.03 -7.26 -3.19
N VAL A 168 -13.51 -6.61 -2.13
CA VAL A 168 -13.26 -5.18 -1.86
C VAL A 168 -11.76 -4.91 -1.74
N ARG A 169 -11.04 -5.74 -0.96
CA ARG A 169 -9.58 -5.59 -0.82
C ARG A 169 -8.83 -5.82 -2.13
N MET A 170 -9.19 -6.88 -2.88
CA MET A 170 -8.56 -7.21 -4.17
C MET A 170 -8.79 -6.11 -5.20
N ALA A 171 -9.99 -5.54 -5.24
CA ALA A 171 -10.38 -4.52 -6.21
C ALA A 171 -9.60 -3.21 -6.03
N GLY A 172 -9.22 -2.83 -4.80
CA GLY A 172 -8.50 -1.59 -4.52
C GLY A 172 -9.16 -0.36 -5.16
N GLY A 173 -10.50 -0.34 -5.22
CA GLY A 173 -11.27 0.72 -5.87
C GLY A 173 -11.39 0.63 -7.40
N ASN A 174 -10.98 -0.49 -8.01
CA ASN A 174 -11.15 -0.71 -9.45
C ASN A 174 -12.40 -1.56 -9.75
N PRO A 175 -13.44 -0.99 -10.41
CA PRO A 175 -14.69 -1.72 -10.70
C PRO A 175 -14.52 -2.96 -11.58
N LEU A 176 -13.58 -2.95 -12.53
CA LEU A 176 -13.32 -4.10 -13.39
C LEU A 176 -12.85 -5.31 -12.57
N ILE A 177 -11.88 -5.09 -11.67
CA ILE A 177 -11.35 -6.14 -10.80
C ILE A 177 -12.45 -6.64 -9.87
N ALA A 178 -13.27 -5.74 -9.29
CA ALA A 178 -14.40 -6.13 -8.45
C ALA A 178 -15.40 -7.04 -9.21
N CYS A 179 -15.81 -6.64 -10.40
CA CYS A 179 -16.73 -7.42 -11.21
C CYS A 179 -16.13 -8.76 -11.66
N ALA A 180 -14.84 -8.78 -12.06
CA ALA A 180 -14.16 -10.00 -12.46
C ALA A 180 -14.02 -10.98 -11.29
N ALA A 181 -13.67 -10.50 -10.09
CA ALA A 181 -13.60 -11.31 -8.88
C ALA A 181 -14.97 -11.87 -8.47
N CYS A 182 -16.05 -11.07 -8.58
CA CYS A 182 -17.42 -11.58 -8.36
C CYS A 182 -17.76 -12.70 -9.35
N ARG A 183 -17.43 -12.55 -10.63
CA ARG A 183 -17.66 -13.61 -11.64
C ARG A 183 -16.86 -14.87 -11.33
N ALA A 184 -15.59 -14.74 -10.94
CA ALA A 184 -14.75 -15.85 -10.54
C ALA A 184 -15.36 -16.66 -9.38
N LEU A 185 -15.89 -15.97 -8.36
CA LEU A 185 -16.58 -16.60 -7.23
C LEU A 185 -17.89 -17.30 -7.66
N HIS A 186 -18.67 -16.68 -8.54
CA HIS A 186 -19.86 -17.33 -9.10
C HIS A 186 -19.53 -18.54 -9.99
N ALA A 187 -18.37 -18.53 -10.64
CA ALA A 187 -17.87 -19.68 -11.41
C ALA A 187 -17.30 -20.81 -10.52
N GLY A 188 -17.35 -20.66 -9.19
CA GLY A 188 -16.97 -21.70 -8.24
C GLY A 188 -15.56 -21.54 -7.64
N ALA A 189 -14.85 -20.44 -7.89
CA ALA A 189 -13.60 -20.17 -7.19
C ALA A 189 -13.86 -19.94 -5.69
N SER A 190 -13.00 -20.52 -4.81
CA SER A 190 -13.15 -20.37 -3.36
C SER A 190 -12.57 -19.03 -2.86
N PRO A 191 -13.29 -18.30 -2.00
CA PRO A 191 -12.75 -17.12 -1.35
C PRO A 191 -11.58 -17.43 -0.37
N ASP A 192 -11.45 -18.68 0.06
CA ASP A 192 -10.34 -19.14 0.90
C ASP A 192 -9.04 -19.32 0.12
N VAL A 193 -9.12 -19.30 -1.23
CA VAL A 193 -7.97 -19.39 -2.13
C VAL A 193 -7.91 -18.13 -3.02
N PRO A 194 -7.54 -16.95 -2.46
CA PRO A 194 -7.56 -15.69 -3.19
C PRO A 194 -6.70 -15.68 -4.45
N GLY A 195 -5.63 -16.50 -4.48
CA GLY A 195 -4.77 -16.66 -5.66
C GLY A 195 -5.49 -17.28 -6.86
N ALA A 196 -6.41 -18.22 -6.64
CA ALA A 196 -7.24 -18.81 -7.72
C ALA A 196 -8.24 -17.78 -8.27
N VAL A 197 -8.82 -16.95 -7.41
CA VAL A 197 -9.70 -15.84 -7.84
C VAL A 197 -8.88 -14.83 -8.64
N ALA A 198 -7.70 -14.44 -8.14
CA ALA A 198 -6.79 -13.51 -8.83
C ALA A 198 -6.40 -14.04 -10.21
N ASP A 199 -6.18 -15.35 -10.37
CA ASP A 199 -5.82 -15.96 -11.64
C ASP A 199 -6.92 -15.79 -12.70
N GLN A 200 -8.18 -16.00 -12.35
CA GLN A 200 -9.31 -15.75 -13.26
C GLN A 200 -9.46 -14.26 -13.58
N VAL A 201 -9.24 -13.37 -12.59
CA VAL A 201 -9.24 -11.92 -12.82
C VAL A 201 -8.13 -11.53 -13.80
N VAL A 202 -6.92 -12.08 -13.66
CA VAL A 202 -5.78 -11.84 -14.56
C VAL A 202 -6.08 -12.29 -15.98
N GLN A 203 -6.76 -13.41 -16.17
CA GLN A 203 -7.18 -13.88 -17.51
C GLN A 203 -8.05 -12.82 -18.21
N GLU A 204 -9.06 -12.29 -17.53
CA GLU A 204 -9.92 -11.24 -18.10
C GLU A 204 -9.17 -9.95 -18.39
N ILE A 205 -8.25 -9.53 -17.50
CA ILE A 205 -7.43 -8.35 -17.73
C ILE A 205 -6.49 -8.56 -18.93
N THR A 206 -5.88 -9.74 -19.03
CA THR A 206 -4.95 -10.10 -20.11
C THR A 206 -5.65 -10.09 -21.47
N GLU A 207 -6.89 -10.60 -21.58
CA GLU A 207 -7.68 -10.52 -22.80
C GLU A 207 -7.90 -9.08 -23.26
N ARG A 208 -8.16 -8.16 -22.33
CA ARG A 208 -8.33 -6.74 -22.64
C ARG A 208 -7.01 -6.08 -23.06
N LEU A 209 -5.90 -6.41 -22.38
CA LEU A 209 -4.58 -5.91 -22.72
C LEU A 209 -4.07 -6.45 -24.07
N SER A 210 -4.47 -7.67 -24.47
CA SER A 210 -4.12 -8.25 -25.76
C SER A 210 -4.72 -7.48 -26.94
N ARG A 211 -5.83 -6.76 -26.71
CA ARG A 211 -6.37 -5.82 -27.71
C ARG A 211 -5.57 -4.52 -27.78
N GLU A 212 -5.00 -4.10 -26.65
CA GLU A 212 -4.13 -2.92 -26.57
C GLU A 212 -2.75 -3.19 -27.17
N GLN A 213 -2.22 -4.39 -26.92
CA GLN A 213 -0.89 -4.82 -27.35
C GLN A 213 -0.96 -6.25 -27.92
N PRO A 214 -1.11 -6.42 -29.23
CA PRO A 214 -1.22 -7.72 -29.88
C PRO A 214 0.09 -8.52 -29.94
N ALA A 215 1.27 -7.90 -29.65
CA ALA A 215 2.53 -8.62 -29.57
C ALA A 215 2.48 -9.75 -28.55
N ARG A 216 3.26 -10.82 -28.76
CA ARG A 216 3.30 -11.98 -27.86
C ARG A 216 4.42 -11.87 -26.84
N GLY A 217 4.30 -12.58 -25.71
CA GLY A 217 5.37 -12.78 -24.73
C GLY A 217 5.38 -11.79 -23.56
N TRP A 218 4.67 -10.67 -23.65
CA TRP A 218 4.64 -9.65 -22.58
C TRP A 218 3.92 -10.14 -21.31
N GLN A 219 3.03 -11.12 -21.39
CA GLN A 219 2.24 -11.58 -20.24
C GLN A 219 3.16 -12.14 -19.13
N ARG A 220 4.11 -13.02 -19.50
CA ARG A 220 5.07 -13.58 -18.54
C ARG A 220 5.97 -12.50 -17.94
N ALA A 221 6.41 -11.56 -18.77
CA ALA A 221 7.24 -10.45 -18.31
C ALA A 221 6.45 -9.50 -17.40
N LEU A 222 5.14 -9.33 -17.63
CA LEU A 222 4.25 -8.56 -16.76
C LEU A 222 4.04 -9.25 -15.40
N ASP A 223 3.83 -10.58 -15.36
CA ASP A 223 3.80 -11.37 -14.13
C ASP A 223 5.10 -11.19 -13.33
N GLY A 224 6.24 -11.22 -14.03
CA GLY A 224 7.55 -10.98 -13.43
C GLY A 224 7.67 -9.58 -12.85
N LEU A 225 7.30 -8.55 -13.62
CA LEU A 225 7.35 -7.15 -13.20
C LEU A 225 6.45 -6.90 -11.96
N ALA A 226 5.25 -7.47 -11.94
CA ALA A 226 4.34 -7.38 -10.80
C ALA A 226 4.94 -8.04 -9.54
N THR A 227 5.63 -9.18 -9.70
CA THR A 227 6.24 -9.96 -8.62
C THR A 227 7.41 -9.23 -7.96
N VAL A 228 8.23 -8.53 -8.75
CA VAL A 228 9.43 -7.84 -8.26
C VAL A 228 9.19 -6.40 -7.82
N TRP A 229 7.94 -5.91 -7.84
CA TRP A 229 7.59 -4.54 -7.43
C TRP A 229 8.30 -3.45 -8.24
N GLY A 230 8.39 -3.71 -9.53
CA GLY A 230 9.11 -2.85 -10.45
C GLY A 230 10.59 -3.21 -10.59
N GLY A 231 11.15 -2.85 -11.71
CA GLY A 231 12.54 -3.14 -12.00
C GLY A 231 12.97 -2.64 -13.37
N ASP A 232 14.25 -2.64 -13.54
CA ASP A 232 14.91 -2.33 -14.80
C ASP A 232 15.00 -3.57 -15.71
N ARG A 233 15.60 -3.38 -16.85
CA ARG A 233 15.79 -4.44 -17.84
C ARG A 233 16.70 -5.57 -17.34
N GLU A 234 17.71 -5.25 -16.53
CA GLU A 234 18.66 -6.21 -16.00
C GLU A 234 17.98 -7.16 -15.00
N LEU A 235 17.20 -6.61 -14.06
CA LEU A 235 16.44 -7.39 -13.08
C LEU A 235 15.43 -8.33 -13.75
N LEU A 236 14.73 -7.83 -14.78
CA LEU A 236 13.72 -8.63 -15.49
C LEU A 236 14.36 -9.70 -16.39
N GLY A 237 15.63 -9.51 -16.81
CA GLY A 237 16.32 -10.39 -17.74
C GLY A 237 15.74 -10.34 -19.15
N GLU A 238 15.09 -9.22 -19.53
CA GLU A 238 14.34 -9.09 -20.77
C GLU A 238 15.10 -8.30 -21.82
N GLY A 239 14.85 -8.64 -23.10
CA GLY A 239 15.35 -7.87 -24.22
C GLY A 239 14.73 -6.47 -24.28
N ARG A 240 15.42 -5.52 -24.94
CA ARG A 240 14.96 -4.12 -25.08
C ARG A 240 13.55 -4.01 -25.66
N GLU A 241 13.25 -4.77 -26.69
CA GLU A 241 11.96 -4.73 -27.37
C GLU A 241 10.80 -5.11 -26.45
N LEU A 242 10.98 -6.18 -25.64
CA LEU A 242 9.96 -6.63 -24.69
C LEU A 242 9.80 -5.65 -23.52
N PHE A 243 10.90 -5.07 -23.04
CA PHE A 243 10.88 -4.03 -22.02
C PHE A 243 10.14 -2.77 -22.50
N ASP A 244 10.41 -2.34 -23.74
CA ASP A 244 9.71 -1.21 -24.35
C ASP A 244 8.21 -1.53 -24.57
N THR A 245 7.88 -2.78 -24.91
CA THR A 245 6.50 -3.26 -25.05
C THR A 245 5.76 -3.21 -23.72
N LEU A 246 6.37 -3.67 -22.63
CA LEU A 246 5.81 -3.52 -21.28
C LEU A 246 5.54 -2.05 -20.92
N GLY A 247 6.48 -1.16 -21.25
CA GLY A 247 6.36 0.28 -20.98
C GLY A 247 5.22 0.98 -21.75
N ARG A 248 4.65 0.33 -22.77
CA ARG A 248 3.48 0.82 -23.53
C ARG A 248 2.15 0.38 -22.93
N LEU A 249 2.12 -0.69 -22.14
CA LEU A 249 0.89 -1.15 -21.50
C LEU A 249 0.31 -0.06 -20.58
N SER A 250 -1.01 0.15 -20.65
CA SER A 250 -1.70 1.23 -19.90
C SER A 250 -1.62 1.09 -18.38
N LEU A 251 -1.37 -0.11 -17.89
CA LEU A 251 -1.22 -0.40 -16.45
C LEU A 251 0.24 -0.41 -15.98
N VAL A 252 1.19 -0.09 -16.86
CA VAL A 252 2.61 0.01 -16.53
C VAL A 252 3.05 1.47 -16.58
N THR A 253 3.80 1.91 -15.58
CA THR A 253 4.39 3.25 -15.52
C THR A 253 5.90 3.19 -15.38
N ARG A 254 6.56 4.27 -15.76
CA ARG A 254 8.02 4.43 -15.62
C ARG A 254 8.33 5.10 -14.29
N THR A 255 9.29 4.57 -13.57
CA THR A 255 9.82 5.10 -12.32
C THR A 255 11.34 5.23 -12.41
N GLU A 256 11.96 5.78 -11.39
CA GLU A 256 13.42 5.86 -11.31
C GLU A 256 14.09 4.48 -11.16
N LEU A 257 13.35 3.46 -10.72
CA LEU A 257 13.83 2.08 -10.63
C LEU A 257 13.47 1.23 -11.86
N GLY A 258 12.99 1.86 -12.95
CA GLY A 258 12.58 1.18 -14.17
C GLY A 258 11.07 1.20 -14.39
N LEU A 259 10.49 0.08 -14.77
CA LEU A 259 9.03 -0.08 -14.95
C LEU A 259 8.38 -0.59 -13.68
N THR A 260 7.13 -0.21 -13.44
CA THR A 260 6.29 -0.78 -12.38
C THR A 260 4.84 -0.93 -12.84
N VAL A 261 4.14 -1.92 -12.30
CA VAL A 261 2.71 -2.13 -12.54
C VAL A 261 1.92 -1.29 -11.54
N LEU A 262 0.88 -0.61 -12.01
CA LEU A 262 -0.01 0.19 -11.17
C LEU A 262 -0.85 -0.69 -10.23
N GLU A 263 -1.08 -0.20 -9.01
CA GLU A 263 -2.08 -0.81 -8.13
C GLU A 263 -3.51 -0.50 -8.65
N PRO A 264 -4.45 -1.39 -8.43
CA PRO A 264 -4.39 -2.71 -7.77
C PRO A 264 -3.94 -3.87 -8.66
N PHE A 265 -3.63 -3.61 -9.94
CA PHE A 265 -3.24 -4.66 -10.91
C PHE A 265 -2.01 -5.42 -10.47
N ARG A 266 -0.98 -4.71 -9.96
CA ARG A 266 0.23 -5.34 -9.47
C ARG A 266 -0.07 -6.44 -8.44
N SER A 267 -0.87 -6.11 -7.43
CA SER A 267 -1.25 -7.06 -6.36
C SER A 267 -1.99 -8.27 -6.91
N VAL A 268 -2.88 -8.07 -7.88
CA VAL A 268 -3.67 -9.16 -8.51
C VAL A 268 -2.77 -10.07 -9.36
N PHE A 269 -1.89 -9.49 -10.20
CA PHE A 269 -0.94 -10.26 -11.01
C PHE A 269 0.06 -11.03 -10.13
N GLU A 270 0.59 -10.43 -9.07
CA GLU A 270 1.49 -11.11 -8.13
C GLU A 270 0.81 -12.28 -7.42
N GLN A 271 -0.43 -12.11 -6.92
CA GLN A 271 -1.19 -13.17 -6.28
C GLN A 271 -1.47 -14.34 -7.24
N ALA A 272 -1.87 -14.06 -8.48
CA ALA A 272 -2.07 -15.04 -9.51
C ALA A 272 -0.79 -15.79 -9.85
N HIS A 273 0.32 -15.08 -10.05
CA HIS A 273 1.61 -15.69 -10.33
C HIS A 273 2.10 -16.59 -9.19
N ARG A 274 1.99 -16.13 -7.95
CA ARG A 274 2.34 -16.90 -6.76
C ARG A 274 1.53 -18.19 -6.65
N TRP A 275 0.24 -18.13 -6.96
CA TRP A 275 -0.64 -19.30 -6.95
C TRP A 275 -0.32 -20.26 -8.09
N ARG A 276 -0.15 -19.76 -9.32
CA ARG A 276 0.07 -20.52 -10.54
C ARG A 276 1.45 -21.16 -10.63
N GLN A 277 2.49 -20.43 -10.21
CA GLN A 277 3.91 -20.79 -10.34
C GLN A 277 4.72 -20.41 -9.08
N PRO A 278 4.47 -21.05 -7.92
CA PRO A 278 5.07 -20.64 -6.65
C PRO A 278 6.61 -20.69 -6.65
N ALA A 279 7.22 -21.68 -7.30
CA ALA A 279 8.67 -21.80 -7.39
C ALA A 279 9.29 -20.68 -8.25
N ALA A 280 8.68 -20.34 -9.39
CA ALA A 280 9.13 -19.25 -10.26
C ALA A 280 8.97 -17.88 -9.57
N HIS A 281 7.85 -17.66 -8.89
CA HIS A 281 7.60 -16.48 -8.06
C HIS A 281 8.69 -16.32 -6.98
N HIS A 282 8.98 -17.37 -6.21
CA HIS A 282 10.04 -17.34 -5.20
C HIS A 282 11.42 -17.04 -5.79
N GLY A 283 11.78 -17.70 -6.90
CA GLY A 283 13.05 -17.46 -7.59
C GLY A 283 13.22 -16.02 -8.09
N LEU A 284 12.13 -15.42 -8.62
CA LEU A 284 12.12 -14.02 -9.04
C LEU A 284 12.34 -13.06 -7.87
N ARG A 285 11.67 -13.29 -6.74
CA ARG A 285 11.83 -12.45 -5.54
C ARG A 285 13.27 -12.53 -4.99
N SER A 286 13.86 -13.73 -4.93
CA SER A 286 15.25 -13.91 -4.50
C SER A 286 16.23 -13.17 -5.42
N ARG A 287 16.03 -13.21 -6.73
CA ARG A 287 16.83 -12.43 -7.69
C ARG A 287 16.65 -10.93 -7.47
N ALA A 288 15.41 -10.46 -7.24
CA ALA A 288 15.13 -9.05 -6.99
C ALA A 288 15.82 -8.55 -5.71
N HIS A 289 15.81 -9.33 -4.63
CA HIS A 289 16.56 -9.02 -3.41
C HIS A 289 18.05 -8.89 -3.68
N THR A 290 18.64 -9.85 -4.40
CA THR A 290 20.08 -9.85 -4.73
C THR A 290 20.45 -8.66 -5.61
N HIS A 291 19.64 -8.36 -6.62
CA HIS A 291 19.85 -7.22 -7.53
C HIS A 291 19.80 -5.89 -6.76
N ARG A 292 18.73 -5.64 -5.99
CA ARG A 292 18.57 -4.40 -5.22
C ARG A 292 19.64 -4.19 -4.17
N ARG A 293 20.12 -5.27 -3.54
CA ARG A 293 21.23 -5.21 -2.59
C ARG A 293 22.52 -4.74 -3.28
N ARG A 294 22.80 -5.22 -4.49
CA ARG A 294 23.97 -4.77 -5.27
C ARG A 294 23.84 -3.30 -5.66
N GLU A 295 22.68 -2.89 -6.16
CA GLU A 295 22.41 -1.50 -6.47
C GLU A 295 22.57 -0.60 -5.24
N LEU A 296 22.00 -1.00 -4.09
CA LEU A 296 22.09 -0.24 -2.84
C LEU A 296 23.53 -0.06 -2.37
N ALA A 297 24.37 -1.10 -2.50
CA ALA A 297 25.78 -1.05 -2.12
C ALA A 297 26.60 -0.12 -3.03
N ALA A 298 26.21 0.04 -4.30
CA ALA A 298 26.88 0.90 -5.27
C ALA A 298 26.33 2.33 -5.31
N GLU A 299 25.16 2.58 -4.71
CA GLU A 299 24.43 3.84 -4.85
C GLU A 299 24.90 4.91 -3.85
N ALA A 300 25.30 6.06 -4.35
CA ALA A 300 25.72 7.21 -3.55
C ALA A 300 24.55 8.15 -3.18
N SER A 301 23.49 8.20 -4.02
CA SER A 301 22.35 9.08 -3.79
C SER A 301 21.46 8.57 -2.65
N VAL A 302 21.34 9.34 -1.58
CA VAL A 302 20.51 9.02 -0.41
C VAL A 302 19.05 8.81 -0.80
N ALA A 303 18.51 9.64 -1.70
CA ALA A 303 17.13 9.53 -2.17
C ALA A 303 16.89 8.21 -2.92
N ARG A 304 17.81 7.81 -3.80
CA ARG A 304 17.70 6.55 -4.55
C ARG A 304 17.91 5.33 -3.63
N ARG A 305 18.79 5.41 -2.64
CA ARG A 305 18.95 4.39 -1.59
C ARG A 305 17.64 4.15 -0.83
N GLY A 306 16.93 5.23 -0.47
CA GLY A 306 15.62 5.14 0.19
C GLY A 306 14.60 4.39 -0.67
N ARG A 307 14.54 4.66 -1.98
CA ARG A 307 13.63 3.95 -2.91
C ARG A 307 14.00 2.48 -3.11
N LEU A 308 15.29 2.16 -3.19
CA LEU A 308 15.76 0.77 -3.26
C LEU A 308 15.39 -0.01 -1.99
N ALA A 309 15.54 0.62 -0.82
CA ALA A 309 15.13 0.05 0.46
C ALA A 309 13.60 -0.17 0.54
N GLU A 310 12.79 0.81 0.10
CA GLU A 310 11.32 0.66 -0.01
C GLU A 310 10.96 -0.51 -0.94
N GLY A 311 11.57 -0.57 -2.12
CA GLY A 311 11.37 -1.69 -3.03
C GLY A 311 11.74 -3.04 -2.41
N THR A 312 12.73 -3.09 -1.52
CA THR A 312 13.11 -4.32 -0.81
C THR A 312 12.10 -4.67 0.29
N MET A 313 11.59 -3.67 1.04
CA MET A 313 10.47 -3.88 1.98
C MET A 313 9.24 -4.48 1.30
N ALA A 314 8.94 -4.02 0.08
CA ALA A 314 7.84 -4.55 -0.71
C ALA A 314 8.01 -6.03 -1.09
N LEU A 315 9.25 -6.54 -1.09
CA LEU A 315 9.54 -7.95 -1.30
C LEU A 315 9.48 -8.79 -0.02
N VAL A 316 9.25 -8.22 1.16
CA VAL A 316 9.06 -9.00 2.40
C VAL A 316 7.76 -9.81 2.28
N GLY A 317 7.81 -11.11 2.55
CA GLY A 317 6.68 -12.04 2.35
C GLY A 317 5.57 -11.95 3.39
N ASP A 318 5.65 -11.01 4.32
CA ASP A 318 4.73 -10.87 5.44
C ASP A 318 3.47 -10.09 5.05
N THR A 319 2.30 -10.65 5.33
CA THR A 319 0.98 -10.05 5.01
C THR A 319 0.75 -8.73 5.73
N VAL A 320 1.20 -8.60 6.99
CA VAL A 320 1.01 -7.36 7.77
C VAL A 320 1.84 -6.22 7.18
N VAL A 321 3.06 -6.52 6.68
CA VAL A 321 3.89 -5.54 5.96
C VAL A 321 3.17 -5.06 4.71
N HIS A 322 2.65 -5.98 3.89
CA HIS A 322 1.93 -5.63 2.66
C HIS A 322 0.65 -4.85 2.94
N GLU A 323 -0.21 -5.33 3.83
CA GLU A 323 -1.47 -4.66 4.16
C GLU A 323 -1.27 -3.28 4.81
N THR A 324 -0.14 -3.08 5.49
CA THR A 324 0.11 -1.82 6.22
C THR A 324 0.89 -0.80 5.39
N LEU A 325 1.90 -1.23 4.63
CA LEU A 325 2.75 -0.32 3.86
C LEU A 325 2.40 -0.28 2.37
N PHE A 326 1.83 -1.33 1.83
CA PHE A 326 1.61 -1.51 0.39
C PHE A 326 0.21 -2.06 0.07
N PRO A 327 -0.88 -1.48 0.62
CA PRO A 327 -2.23 -1.92 0.29
C PRO A 327 -2.54 -1.73 -1.19
N ALA A 328 -3.44 -2.53 -1.73
CA ALA A 328 -3.91 -2.41 -3.11
C ALA A 328 -4.61 -1.08 -3.41
N SER A 329 -5.16 -0.42 -2.40
CA SER A 329 -5.69 0.94 -2.51
C SER A 329 -4.55 1.97 -2.52
N ALA A 330 -4.45 2.75 -3.57
CA ALA A 330 -3.37 3.74 -3.73
C ALA A 330 -3.43 4.92 -2.75
N GLY A 331 -4.53 5.14 -2.05
CA GLY A 331 -4.77 6.31 -1.20
C GLY A 331 -4.56 7.61 -1.97
N ASP A 332 -5.57 8.44 -2.05
CA ASP A 332 -5.49 9.63 -2.87
C ASP A 332 -5.58 10.89 -2.00
N GLY A 333 -4.50 11.62 -1.96
CA GLY A 333 -4.37 12.80 -1.12
C GLY A 333 -2.93 13.30 -1.08
N ALA A 334 -2.64 14.25 -0.21
CA ALA A 334 -1.32 14.83 -0.02
C ALA A 334 -0.83 14.60 1.41
N ILE A 335 0.49 14.35 1.55
CA ILE A 335 1.17 14.37 2.85
C ILE A 335 1.99 15.65 2.91
N GLN A 336 1.81 16.42 3.98
CA GLN A 336 2.50 17.70 4.17
C GLN A 336 2.86 17.93 5.64
N ALA A 337 3.82 18.83 5.90
CA ALA A 337 4.12 19.26 7.25
C ALA A 337 2.92 20.03 7.83
N ALA A 338 2.67 19.87 9.12
CA ALA A 338 1.66 20.65 9.83
C ALA A 338 2.05 22.13 9.92
N ASN A 339 1.07 22.98 9.90
CA ASN A 339 1.18 24.42 10.13
C ASN A 339 0.37 24.85 11.37
N PRO A 340 0.55 26.06 11.90
CA PRO A 340 -0.18 26.50 13.12
C PRO A 340 -1.70 26.41 13.02
N GLY A 341 -2.28 26.53 11.83
CA GLY A 341 -3.71 26.42 11.62
C GLY A 341 -4.27 25.00 11.72
N ASP A 342 -3.40 23.98 11.79
CA ASP A 342 -3.80 22.57 11.84
C ASP A 342 -4.00 22.04 13.27
N ALA A 343 -3.76 22.84 14.31
CA ALA A 343 -3.78 22.37 15.70
C ALA A 343 -5.10 21.71 16.10
N ASP A 344 -6.24 22.29 15.71
CA ASP A 344 -7.57 21.75 16.01
C ASP A 344 -7.84 20.45 15.27
N ASP A 345 -7.45 20.38 13.98
CA ASP A 345 -7.56 19.15 13.17
C ASP A 345 -6.71 18.02 13.77
N ILE A 346 -5.48 18.32 14.20
CA ILE A 346 -4.59 17.36 14.87
C ILE A 346 -5.25 16.88 16.15
N GLY A 347 -5.78 17.77 16.99
CA GLY A 347 -6.49 17.41 18.23
C GLY A 347 -7.65 16.47 17.95
N GLY A 348 -8.50 16.78 16.96
CA GLY A 348 -9.63 15.95 16.55
C GLY A 348 -9.24 14.55 16.05
N LEU A 349 -8.21 14.47 15.20
CA LEU A 349 -7.71 13.19 14.68
C LEU A 349 -7.05 12.34 15.79
N MET A 350 -6.31 12.96 16.70
CA MET A 350 -5.68 12.27 17.83
C MET A 350 -6.71 11.78 18.85
N HIS A 351 -7.80 12.49 19.03
CA HIS A 351 -8.94 12.02 19.82
C HIS A 351 -9.59 10.76 19.19
N GLN A 352 -9.78 10.75 17.87
CA GLN A 352 -10.28 9.56 17.15
C GLN A 352 -9.31 8.38 17.28
N TRP A 353 -8.01 8.61 17.13
CA TRP A 353 -6.97 7.61 17.35
C TRP A 353 -7.05 6.97 18.74
N ALA A 354 -7.16 7.81 19.78
CA ALA A 354 -7.27 7.34 21.16
C ALA A 354 -8.53 6.48 21.36
N ARG A 355 -9.68 6.92 20.85
CA ARG A 355 -10.93 6.15 20.92
C ARG A 355 -10.83 4.80 20.23
N GLN A 356 -10.30 4.75 19.00
CA GLN A 356 -10.15 3.49 18.25
C GLN A 356 -9.14 2.54 18.92
N GLY A 357 -8.10 3.09 19.55
CA GLY A 357 -7.11 2.30 20.29
C GLY A 357 -7.56 1.85 21.68
N GLY A 358 -8.76 2.24 22.13
CA GLY A 358 -9.23 1.98 23.50
C GLY A 358 -8.39 2.67 24.56
N MET A 359 -7.81 3.82 24.24
CA MET A 359 -6.91 4.60 25.11
C MET A 359 -7.70 5.61 25.96
N ASP A 360 -7.12 6.03 27.08
CA ASP A 360 -7.64 7.15 27.87
C ASP A 360 -7.48 8.46 27.06
N THR A 361 -8.59 8.99 26.57
CA THR A 361 -8.60 10.17 25.68
C THR A 361 -8.01 11.40 26.33
N ARG A 362 -8.36 11.70 27.61
CA ARG A 362 -7.84 12.88 28.34
C ARG A 362 -6.33 12.81 28.57
N ARG A 363 -5.81 11.60 28.80
CA ARG A 363 -4.37 11.40 28.98
C ARG A 363 -3.64 11.54 27.67
N THR A 364 -4.21 10.99 26.61
CA THR A 364 -3.66 11.08 25.25
C THR A 364 -3.65 12.54 24.76
N GLU A 365 -4.74 13.29 24.97
CA GLU A 365 -4.84 14.73 24.64
C GLU A 365 -3.71 15.53 25.31
N ARG A 366 -3.49 15.34 26.61
CA ARG A 366 -2.39 16.02 27.33
C ARG A 366 -0.98 15.67 26.83
N LEU A 367 -0.79 14.45 26.30
CA LEU A 367 0.48 14.08 25.65
C LEU A 367 0.63 14.81 24.31
N VAL A 368 -0.42 14.82 23.52
CA VAL A 368 -0.43 15.47 22.19
C VAL A 368 -0.25 16.99 22.32
N GLU A 369 -0.94 17.64 23.26
CA GLU A 369 -0.76 19.07 23.56
C GLU A 369 0.70 19.42 23.85
N ARG A 370 1.38 18.57 24.64
CA ARG A 370 2.82 18.76 24.90
C ARG A 370 3.67 18.60 23.65
N TRP A 371 3.40 17.58 22.83
CA TRP A 371 4.13 17.38 21.57
C TRP A 371 3.92 18.54 20.61
N LEU A 372 2.69 19.06 20.49
CA LEU A 372 2.37 20.23 19.67
C LEU A 372 3.11 21.48 20.16
N HIS A 373 3.16 21.68 21.47
CA HIS A 373 3.88 22.80 22.07
C HIS A 373 5.40 22.71 21.82
N ASP A 374 5.97 21.51 21.93
CA ASP A 374 7.41 21.30 21.83
C ASP A 374 7.91 21.27 20.39
N ASP A 375 7.16 20.66 19.46
CA ASP A 375 7.57 20.48 18.06
C ASP A 375 6.39 20.29 17.09
N LEU A 376 5.62 21.36 16.83
CA LEU A 376 4.53 21.33 15.84
C LEU A 376 5.04 20.94 14.44
N ALA A 377 6.23 21.39 14.05
CA ALA A 377 6.81 21.09 12.75
C ALA A 377 7.13 19.60 12.55
N GLY A 378 7.18 18.82 13.62
CA GLY A 378 7.30 17.37 13.60
C GLY A 378 6.03 16.65 13.18
N PHE A 379 4.88 17.30 13.16
CA PHE A 379 3.65 16.67 12.71
C PHE A 379 3.54 16.66 11.19
N ARG A 380 3.01 15.54 10.66
CA ARG A 380 2.67 15.36 9.26
C ARG A 380 1.17 15.15 9.14
N MET A 381 0.56 15.88 8.20
CA MET A 381 -0.87 15.81 7.92
C MET A 381 -1.13 15.05 6.63
N ALA A 382 -2.03 14.08 6.68
CA ALA A 382 -2.61 13.52 5.47
C ALA A 382 -3.90 14.28 5.17
N ARG A 383 -3.97 14.88 3.98
CA ARG A 383 -5.15 15.55 3.48
C ARG A 383 -5.76 14.77 2.34
N ASP A 384 -7.08 14.69 2.34
CA ASP A 384 -7.80 14.17 1.19
C ASP A 384 -7.70 15.13 -0.01
N ARG A 385 -8.42 14.79 -1.07
CA ARG A 385 -8.42 15.57 -2.31
C ARG A 385 -9.07 16.94 -2.17
N ASP A 386 -10.00 17.07 -1.23
CA ASP A 386 -10.70 18.32 -0.94
C ASP A 386 -9.88 19.22 0.01
N GLY A 387 -8.66 18.78 0.36
CA GLY A 387 -7.77 19.49 1.27
C GLY A 387 -8.10 19.29 2.75
N ARG A 388 -9.10 18.45 3.09
CA ARG A 388 -9.48 18.17 4.48
C ARG A 388 -8.46 17.29 5.15
N ALA A 389 -8.16 17.58 6.40
CA ALA A 389 -7.32 16.76 7.23
C ALA A 389 -8.02 15.43 7.57
N VAL A 390 -7.45 14.31 7.12
CA VAL A 390 -8.00 12.95 7.32
C VAL A 390 -7.04 12.01 8.04
N GLY A 391 -5.80 12.44 8.27
CA GLY A 391 -4.82 11.65 8.99
C GLY A 391 -3.70 12.50 9.54
N VAL A 392 -3.03 11.99 10.57
CA VAL A 392 -1.96 12.68 11.28
C VAL A 392 -0.88 11.70 11.72
N MET A 393 0.36 12.16 11.73
CA MET A 393 1.50 11.48 12.30
C MET A 393 2.31 12.46 13.13
N GLY A 394 2.53 12.14 14.40
CA GLY A 394 3.34 12.94 15.33
C GLY A 394 4.74 12.37 15.41
N LEU A 395 5.72 13.13 14.92
CA LEU A 395 7.15 12.85 14.99
C LEU A 395 7.80 13.87 15.90
N VAL A 396 8.57 13.41 16.86
CA VAL A 396 9.26 14.31 17.79
C VAL A 396 10.76 14.10 17.67
N ARG A 397 11.48 15.17 17.34
CA ARG A 397 12.95 15.16 17.36
C ARG A 397 13.45 15.14 18.79
N VAL A 398 14.43 14.29 19.07
CA VAL A 398 15.06 14.24 20.38
C VAL A 398 15.98 15.44 20.54
N ALA A 399 15.61 16.33 21.46
CA ALA A 399 16.36 17.50 21.85
C ALA A 399 16.14 17.73 23.35
N ASP A 400 16.96 18.53 23.99
CA ASP A 400 16.84 18.79 25.45
C ASP A 400 15.45 19.30 25.85
N ARG A 401 14.80 20.11 25.00
CA ARG A 401 13.43 20.61 25.20
C ARG A 401 12.34 19.54 25.06
N THR A 402 12.57 18.49 24.29
CA THR A 402 11.57 17.45 23.96
C THR A 402 11.72 16.17 24.79
N VAL A 403 12.81 16.00 25.54
CA VAL A 403 13.05 14.81 26.38
C VAL A 403 11.89 14.59 27.35
N GLY A 404 11.43 15.65 28.04
CA GLY A 404 10.35 15.56 29.02
C GLY A 404 9.01 15.12 28.45
N SER A 405 8.72 15.41 27.18
CA SER A 405 7.50 14.95 26.50
C SER A 405 7.63 13.53 25.95
N MET A 406 8.85 13.04 25.73
CA MET A 406 9.12 11.67 25.23
C MET A 406 9.35 10.65 26.34
N GLU A 407 9.82 11.09 27.52
CA GLU A 407 10.06 10.22 28.68
C GLU A 407 8.86 9.30 29.01
N PRO A 408 7.59 9.76 29.02
CA PRO A 408 6.45 8.89 29.29
C PRO A 408 6.29 7.74 28.30
N LEU A 409 6.74 7.91 27.05
CA LEU A 409 6.69 6.89 25.99
C LEU A 409 7.82 5.88 26.10
N LEU A 410 8.98 6.30 26.54
CA LEU A 410 10.21 5.52 26.57
C LEU A 410 10.55 4.99 27.97
N GLN A 411 10.12 5.70 29.02
CA GLN A 411 10.30 5.35 30.44
C GLN A 411 11.74 4.90 30.76
N GLN A 412 11.94 3.71 31.29
CA GLN A 412 13.25 3.14 31.67
C GLN A 412 14.24 2.99 30.49
N HIS A 413 13.79 3.19 29.25
CA HIS A 413 14.64 3.10 28.06
C HIS A 413 15.14 4.47 27.57
N THR A 414 14.69 5.56 28.19
CA THR A 414 14.98 6.95 27.78
C THR A 414 16.48 7.21 27.68
N ASP A 415 17.23 6.97 28.76
CA ASP A 415 18.68 7.25 28.81
C ASP A 415 19.45 6.49 27.74
N ARG A 416 19.11 5.23 27.52
CA ARG A 416 19.76 4.37 26.54
C ARG A 416 19.49 4.77 25.10
N LEU A 417 18.26 5.18 24.80
CA LEU A 417 17.82 5.52 23.44
C LEU A 417 18.12 6.98 23.08
N MET A 418 18.17 7.86 24.08
CA MET A 418 18.36 9.28 23.87
C MET A 418 19.78 9.78 24.23
N GLY A 419 20.58 8.96 24.93
CA GLY A 419 21.86 9.39 25.51
C GLY A 419 23.03 9.58 24.54
N GLY A 420 23.04 8.89 23.39
CA GLY A 420 24.23 8.82 22.53
C GLY A 420 24.15 9.56 21.19
N GLN A 421 22.96 9.82 20.63
CA GLN A 421 22.76 10.39 19.28
C GLN A 421 21.56 11.33 19.23
N ARG A 422 21.43 12.23 20.21
CA ARG A 422 20.25 13.11 20.36
C ARG A 422 19.86 13.84 19.08
N THR A 423 20.83 14.41 18.37
CA THR A 423 20.58 15.22 17.16
C THR A 423 20.09 14.41 15.95
N ARG A 424 20.28 13.09 15.95
CA ARG A 424 19.86 12.19 14.87
C ARG A 424 18.68 11.30 15.24
N SER A 425 18.12 11.44 16.42
CA SER A 425 17.04 10.57 16.91
C SER A 425 15.68 11.21 16.71
N LEU A 426 14.75 10.39 16.21
CA LEU A 426 13.34 10.73 15.96
C LEU A 426 12.47 9.69 16.66
N VAL A 427 11.45 10.15 17.40
CA VAL A 427 10.47 9.28 18.05
C VAL A 427 9.13 9.41 17.32
N LEU A 428 8.57 8.29 16.91
CA LEU A 428 7.18 8.22 16.44
C LEU A 428 6.27 8.10 17.66
N GLY A 429 5.52 9.17 17.93
CA GLY A 429 4.55 9.24 19.02
C GLY A 429 3.21 8.62 18.65
N ALA A 430 2.71 8.93 17.45
CA ALA A 430 1.44 8.45 16.94
C ALA A 430 1.41 8.45 15.41
N ALA A 431 0.60 7.56 14.82
CA ALA A 431 0.24 7.59 13.40
C ALA A 431 -1.22 7.13 13.26
N TYR A 432 -2.05 7.97 12.66
CA TYR A 432 -3.46 7.70 12.48
C TYR A 432 -3.98 8.21 11.15
N CYS A 433 -4.63 7.37 10.40
CA CYS A 433 -5.48 7.71 9.27
C CYS A 433 -6.46 6.55 9.04
N PRO A 434 -7.77 6.78 9.00
CA PRO A 434 -8.76 5.73 8.78
C PRO A 434 -8.72 5.18 7.35
N GLU A 435 -8.24 5.96 6.39
CA GLU A 435 -8.07 5.53 5.00
C GLU A 435 -6.76 4.75 4.84
N ARG A 436 -6.85 3.46 4.50
CA ARG A 436 -5.71 2.52 4.43
C ARG A 436 -4.60 2.99 3.48
N GLY A 437 -4.96 3.49 2.31
CA GLY A 437 -4.00 3.94 1.30
C GLY A 437 -3.21 5.17 1.75
N LEU A 438 -3.88 6.18 2.33
CA LEU A 438 -3.23 7.36 2.90
C LEU A 438 -2.42 7.03 4.15
N HIS A 439 -2.91 6.10 4.99
CA HIS A 439 -2.15 5.62 6.14
C HIS A 439 -0.83 4.98 5.73
N ALA A 440 -0.87 4.10 4.72
CA ALA A 440 0.33 3.50 4.16
C ALA A 440 1.30 4.54 3.59
N ARG A 441 0.77 5.58 2.92
CA ARG A 441 1.60 6.69 2.43
C ARG A 441 2.24 7.49 3.56
N LEU A 442 1.52 7.78 4.65
CA LEU A 442 2.09 8.41 5.85
C LEU A 442 3.27 7.62 6.40
N LEU A 443 3.13 6.30 6.52
CA LEU A 443 4.20 5.44 7.04
C LEU A 443 5.38 5.35 6.07
N ARG A 444 5.16 5.30 4.77
CA ARG A 444 6.24 5.34 3.77
C ARG A 444 6.94 6.71 3.74
N ASP A 445 6.19 7.81 3.88
CA ASP A 445 6.76 9.15 4.00
C ASP A 445 7.69 9.25 5.22
N LEU A 446 7.29 8.68 6.37
CA LEU A 446 8.17 8.56 7.54
C LEU A 446 9.45 7.80 7.19
N LEU A 447 9.34 6.62 6.58
CA LEU A 447 10.50 5.78 6.25
C LEU A 447 11.43 6.51 5.26
N HIS A 448 10.88 7.18 4.25
CA HIS A 448 11.66 8.03 3.35
C HIS A 448 12.36 9.17 4.10
N HIS A 449 11.63 9.85 4.98
CA HIS A 449 12.19 10.95 5.77
C HIS A 449 13.37 10.50 6.64
N VAL A 450 13.24 9.38 7.37
CA VAL A 450 14.33 8.89 8.23
C VAL A 450 15.52 8.36 7.44
N MET A 451 15.28 7.72 6.29
CA MET A 451 16.35 7.27 5.40
C MET A 451 17.08 8.44 4.74
N ALA A 452 16.34 9.44 4.24
CA ALA A 452 16.91 10.62 3.58
C ALA A 452 17.76 11.48 4.54
N ASN A 453 17.45 11.47 5.82
CA ASN A 453 18.18 12.24 6.83
C ASN A 453 19.10 11.38 7.71
N SER A 454 19.26 10.09 7.39
CA SER A 454 20.09 9.14 8.14
C SER A 454 19.77 9.12 9.64
N LEU A 455 18.50 9.08 10.01
CA LEU A 455 18.03 9.19 11.39
C LEU A 455 17.92 7.83 12.08
N LEU A 456 18.00 7.85 13.40
CA LEU A 456 17.58 6.74 14.27
C LEU A 456 16.08 6.91 14.56
N LEU A 457 15.25 6.01 14.08
CA LEU A 457 13.82 5.97 14.38
C LEU A 457 13.56 5.10 15.60
N THR A 458 12.87 5.66 16.59
CA THR A 458 12.36 4.93 17.75
C THR A 458 10.83 4.95 17.74
N VAL A 459 10.22 3.80 18.00
CA VAL A 459 8.76 3.63 18.03
C VAL A 459 8.37 2.99 19.35
N SER A 460 7.39 3.57 20.05
CA SER A 460 6.78 3.02 21.25
C SER A 460 5.30 2.75 20.97
N THR A 461 4.88 1.49 20.96
CA THR A 461 3.52 1.13 20.53
C THR A 461 2.88 0.02 21.35
N PRO A 462 1.62 0.22 21.83
CA PRO A 462 0.83 -0.85 22.46
C PRO A 462 0.04 -1.70 21.43
N SER A 463 0.08 -1.33 20.14
CA SER A 463 -0.67 -2.00 19.08
C SER A 463 0.03 -3.28 18.61
N PRO A 464 -0.61 -4.48 18.75
CA PRO A 464 -0.02 -5.74 18.29
C PRO A 464 0.29 -5.75 16.79
N ARG A 465 -0.53 -5.09 15.98
CA ARG A 465 -0.32 -4.97 14.54
C ARG A 465 0.98 -4.23 14.22
N TYR A 466 1.26 -3.12 14.90
CA TYR A 466 2.50 -2.38 14.72
C TYR A 466 3.71 -3.10 15.31
N GLN A 467 3.54 -3.79 16.45
CA GLN A 467 4.59 -4.66 17.01
C GLN A 467 5.00 -5.73 16.00
N HIS A 468 4.02 -6.39 15.38
CA HIS A 468 4.26 -7.36 14.32
C HIS A 468 4.96 -6.71 13.10
N LEU A 469 4.45 -5.57 12.61
CA LEU A 469 5.06 -4.84 11.49
C LEU A 469 6.55 -4.53 11.75
N LEU A 470 6.86 -3.96 12.92
CA LEU A 470 8.23 -3.58 13.27
C LEU A 470 9.14 -4.80 13.42
N THR A 471 8.61 -5.91 13.96
CA THR A 471 9.34 -7.18 14.04
C THR A 471 9.61 -7.77 12.66
N SER A 472 8.63 -7.77 11.76
CA SER A 472 8.77 -8.26 10.39
C SER A 472 9.71 -7.39 9.54
N LEU A 473 9.82 -6.11 9.88
CA LEU A 473 10.80 -5.18 9.32
C LEU A 473 12.17 -5.23 10.03
N HIS A 474 12.39 -6.21 10.91
CA HIS A 474 13.66 -6.40 11.64
C HIS A 474 14.12 -5.18 12.45
N PHE A 475 13.20 -4.38 12.98
CA PHE A 475 13.53 -3.37 13.97
C PHE A 475 14.03 -4.03 15.25
N ARG A 476 15.00 -3.39 15.90
CA ARG A 476 15.56 -3.88 17.16
C ARG A 476 14.56 -3.64 18.29
N GLN A 477 14.08 -4.72 18.91
CA GLN A 477 13.21 -4.67 20.08
C GLN A 477 14.03 -4.39 21.36
N HIS A 478 13.55 -3.49 22.21
CA HIS A 478 14.18 -3.08 23.47
C HIS A 478 13.45 -3.63 24.72
N GLY A 479 12.23 -4.11 24.55
CA GLY A 479 11.34 -4.59 25.61
C GLY A 479 10.12 -3.69 25.79
N THR A 480 9.34 -3.97 26.85
CA THR A 480 8.14 -3.23 27.20
C THR A 480 8.41 -2.11 28.18
N THR A 481 7.59 -1.07 28.17
CA THR A 481 7.58 -0.01 29.20
C THR A 481 7.16 -0.55 30.57
N THR A 482 7.51 0.14 31.66
CA THR A 482 7.10 -0.20 33.02
C THR A 482 5.60 -0.02 33.20
N ASP A 483 5.04 1.08 32.66
CA ASP A 483 3.65 1.46 32.81
C ASP A 483 2.91 1.48 31.47
N ASP A 484 1.59 1.27 31.49
CA ASP A 484 0.68 1.52 30.40
C ASP A 484 0.39 3.03 30.31
N VAL A 485 1.19 3.73 29.50
CA VAL A 485 1.09 5.18 29.35
C VAL A 485 -0.25 5.63 28.78
N TYR A 486 -0.89 4.79 27.96
CA TYR A 486 -2.16 5.09 27.31
C TYR A 486 -3.39 4.58 28.07
N ARG A 487 -3.20 3.80 29.12
CA ARG A 487 -4.29 3.12 29.87
C ARG A 487 -5.24 2.33 28.97
N CYS A 488 -4.68 1.63 28.00
CA CYS A 488 -5.43 0.76 27.07
C CYS A 488 -5.38 -0.72 27.47
N GLY A 489 -4.87 -1.04 28.65
CA GLY A 489 -4.70 -2.41 29.16
C GLY A 489 -3.46 -3.13 28.62
N ARG A 490 -2.64 -2.45 27.79
CA ARG A 490 -1.43 -3.00 27.19
C ARG A 490 -0.25 -2.04 27.35
N LYS A 491 0.87 -2.58 27.80
CA LYS A 491 2.12 -1.81 27.90
C LYS A 491 2.74 -1.68 26.52
N PRO A 492 3.16 -0.48 26.11
CA PRO A 492 3.90 -0.30 24.86
C PRO A 492 5.17 -1.14 24.81
N GLU A 493 5.48 -1.66 23.63
CA GLU A 493 6.80 -2.21 23.31
C GLU A 493 7.61 -1.18 22.54
N ILE A 494 8.91 -1.17 22.76
CA ILE A 494 9.83 -0.20 22.19
C ILE A 494 10.71 -0.86 21.14
N TYR A 495 10.78 -0.23 19.99
CA TYR A 495 11.57 -0.66 18.84
C TYR A 495 12.43 0.49 18.34
N SER A 496 13.60 0.18 17.75
CA SER A 496 14.39 1.18 17.04
C SER A 496 15.07 0.60 15.81
N GLN A 497 15.33 1.46 14.82
CA GLN A 497 16.14 1.16 13.65
C GLN A 497 16.97 2.38 13.28
N ASP A 498 18.27 2.18 13.14
CA ASP A 498 19.20 3.18 12.60
C ASP A 498 19.17 3.13 11.07
N PHE A 499 18.96 4.27 10.44
CA PHE A 499 18.98 4.47 8.99
C PHE A 499 20.23 5.22 8.52
N GLY A 500 21.30 5.22 9.31
CA GLY A 500 22.61 5.69 8.88
C GLY A 500 23.12 4.93 7.66
N HIS A 501 24.11 5.48 6.97
CA HIS A 501 24.56 4.97 5.66
C HIS A 501 24.92 3.47 5.67
N GLU A 502 25.67 3.02 6.64
CA GLU A 502 26.05 1.61 6.79
C GLU A 502 24.88 0.76 7.31
N ALA A 503 24.17 1.27 8.31
CA ALA A 503 23.08 0.57 8.98
C ALA A 503 21.88 0.27 8.06
N ILE A 504 21.59 1.13 7.06
CA ILE A 504 20.54 0.85 6.06
C ILE A 504 20.91 -0.34 5.18
N THR A 505 22.18 -0.50 4.83
CA THR A 505 22.65 -1.63 4.02
C THR A 505 22.49 -2.95 4.80
N GLU A 506 22.93 -2.98 6.04
CA GLU A 506 22.75 -4.14 6.93
C GLU A 506 21.27 -4.45 7.18
N TRP A 507 20.44 -3.42 7.32
CA TRP A 507 19.00 -3.59 7.49
C TRP A 507 18.35 -4.22 6.26
N VAL A 508 18.68 -3.75 5.05
CA VAL A 508 18.19 -4.32 3.79
C VAL A 508 18.68 -5.77 3.60
N GLU A 509 19.89 -6.09 4.05
CA GLU A 509 20.37 -7.48 4.06
C GLU A 509 19.51 -8.36 4.97
N ARG A 510 19.19 -7.91 6.18
CA ARG A 510 18.29 -8.65 7.09
C ARG A 510 16.89 -8.84 6.49
N LEU A 511 16.33 -7.83 5.82
CA LEU A 511 15.06 -7.95 5.10
C LEU A 511 15.11 -9.00 3.98
N SER A 512 16.26 -9.09 3.30
CA SER A 512 16.46 -10.00 2.16
C SER A 512 16.63 -11.46 2.58
N LEU A 513 17.17 -11.71 3.77
CA LEU A 513 17.37 -13.06 4.30
C LEU A 513 16.07 -13.73 4.75
N GLY A 514 14.97 -12.96 4.80
CA GLY A 514 13.72 -13.43 5.40
C GLY A 514 13.86 -13.64 6.91
N PRO A 515 12.90 -14.23 7.58
CA PRO A 515 13.05 -14.63 8.97
C PRO A 515 14.24 -15.61 9.03
N GLY A 516 15.34 -15.20 9.70
CA GLY A 516 16.57 -15.95 9.79
C GLY A 516 16.31 -17.40 10.24
N PRO A 517 17.24 -18.35 10.04
CA PRO A 517 17.07 -19.76 10.43
C PRO A 517 16.86 -19.97 11.92
N GLY A 518 16.27 -19.06 12.56
CA GLY A 518 15.96 -18.96 13.99
C GLY A 518 14.73 -18.13 14.33
N ALA A 519 14.02 -17.51 13.37
CA ALA A 519 12.71 -16.92 13.65
C ALA A 519 11.64 -18.05 13.69
N PRO A 520 10.69 -18.02 14.64
CA PRO A 520 9.54 -18.93 14.58
C PRO A 520 8.80 -18.76 13.26
N SER A 521 8.24 -19.85 12.73
CA SER A 521 7.31 -19.79 11.58
C SER A 521 6.22 -18.76 11.85
N ALA A 522 5.51 -18.28 10.81
CA ALA A 522 4.34 -17.41 11.02
C ALA A 522 3.37 -18.08 12.01
N THR A 523 3.16 -19.37 11.87
CA THR A 523 2.39 -20.23 12.76
C THR A 523 2.94 -20.28 14.19
N GLY A 524 4.25 -20.45 14.37
CA GLY A 524 4.87 -20.46 15.71
C GLY A 524 4.78 -19.09 16.41
N ARG A 525 4.76 -17.99 15.67
CA ARG A 525 4.52 -16.63 16.23
C ARG A 525 3.08 -16.45 16.69
N ASP A 526 2.11 -16.86 15.88
CA ASP A 526 0.69 -16.76 16.22
C ASP A 526 0.37 -17.63 17.44
N VAL A 527 0.96 -18.82 17.52
CA VAL A 527 0.87 -19.71 18.69
C VAL A 527 1.48 -19.06 19.93
N GLY A 528 2.66 -18.44 19.80
CA GLY A 528 3.32 -17.73 20.90
C GLY A 528 2.47 -16.55 21.41
N GLN A 529 1.86 -15.79 20.51
CA GLN A 529 0.94 -14.71 20.88
C GLN A 529 -0.33 -15.25 21.55
N ALA A 530 -0.94 -16.29 21.00
CA ALA A 530 -2.13 -16.91 21.60
C ALA A 530 -1.84 -17.48 22.99
N LEU A 531 -0.67 -18.09 23.19
CA LEU A 531 -0.22 -18.54 24.52
C LEU A 531 0.02 -17.37 25.49
N ALA A 532 0.58 -16.26 25.03
CA ALA A 532 0.78 -15.06 25.85
C ALA A 532 -0.55 -14.46 26.32
N HIS A 533 -1.62 -14.65 25.54
CA HIS A 533 -2.98 -14.18 25.82
C HIS A 533 -3.96 -15.31 26.19
N VAL A 534 -3.47 -16.47 26.59
CA VAL A 534 -4.28 -17.67 26.86
C VAL A 534 -5.34 -17.48 27.98
N THR A 535 -5.20 -16.44 28.79
CA THR A 535 -6.17 -16.06 29.83
C THR A 535 -7.13 -14.95 29.39
N ASP A 536 -6.99 -14.42 28.20
CA ASP A 536 -7.82 -13.34 27.65
C ASP A 536 -8.74 -13.87 26.54
N PRO A 537 -10.02 -14.19 26.87
CA PRO A 537 -10.97 -14.70 25.87
C PRO A 537 -11.29 -13.71 24.76
N SER A 538 -11.25 -12.40 25.07
CA SER A 538 -11.54 -11.34 24.09
C SER A 538 -10.44 -11.27 23.03
N TRP A 539 -9.20 -11.46 23.42
CA TRP A 539 -8.07 -11.54 22.50
C TRP A 539 -8.13 -12.82 21.66
N LEU A 540 -8.38 -13.98 22.31
CA LEU A 540 -8.45 -15.27 21.61
C LEU A 540 -9.59 -15.32 20.60
N ALA A 541 -10.70 -14.63 20.83
CA ALA A 541 -11.83 -14.53 19.89
C ALA A 541 -11.47 -13.85 18.55
N HIS A 542 -10.34 -13.16 18.49
CA HIS A 542 -9.83 -12.52 17.27
C HIS A 542 -8.50 -13.15 16.79
N SER A 543 -8.12 -14.29 17.34
CA SER A 543 -6.88 -14.99 16.98
C SER A 543 -6.96 -15.58 15.57
N PRO A 544 -5.91 -15.45 14.75
CA PRO A 544 -5.83 -16.12 13.46
C PRO A 544 -5.79 -17.66 13.55
N LEU A 545 -5.66 -18.20 14.77
CA LEU A 545 -5.69 -19.64 15.04
C LEU A 545 -7.10 -20.21 15.21
N LEU A 546 -8.14 -19.37 15.21
CA LEU A 546 -9.53 -19.83 15.20
C LEU A 546 -9.86 -20.42 13.82
N ARG A 547 -10.00 -21.74 13.74
CA ARG A 547 -10.35 -22.46 12.50
C ARG A 547 -11.15 -23.71 12.81
N PRO A 548 -12.22 -24.03 12.04
CA PRO A 548 -12.87 -25.35 12.09
C PRO A 548 -11.97 -26.43 11.45
N PRO A 549 -12.02 -27.70 11.90
CA PRO A 549 -12.69 -28.18 13.10
C PRO A 549 -11.78 -28.16 14.33
N GLY A 550 -12.36 -27.85 15.50
CA GLY A 550 -11.72 -28.05 16.82
C GLY A 550 -11.22 -26.80 17.51
N THR A 551 -11.13 -25.63 16.84
CA THR A 551 -10.82 -24.33 17.45
C THR A 551 -11.79 -23.25 16.98
N GLU A 552 -13.09 -23.52 17.11
CA GLU A 552 -14.17 -22.65 16.60
C GLU A 552 -14.44 -21.46 17.53
N THR A 553 -14.21 -21.65 18.82
CA THR A 553 -14.40 -20.61 19.84
C THR A 553 -13.10 -20.29 20.56
N ALA A 554 -13.05 -19.11 21.18
CA ALA A 554 -11.93 -18.70 22.05
C ALA A 554 -11.65 -19.73 23.16
N GLU A 555 -12.69 -20.38 23.68
CA GLU A 555 -12.57 -21.40 24.73
C GLU A 555 -11.99 -22.71 24.18
N ASP A 556 -12.39 -23.10 22.97
CA ASP A 556 -11.84 -24.29 22.31
C ASP A 556 -10.37 -24.08 21.98
N LEU A 557 -10.01 -22.91 21.43
CA LEU A 557 -8.62 -22.54 21.20
C LEU A 557 -7.79 -22.54 22.48
N ARG A 558 -8.34 -21.96 23.56
CA ARG A 558 -7.68 -21.95 24.87
C ARG A 558 -7.42 -23.37 25.40
N ARG A 559 -8.39 -24.26 25.26
CA ARG A 559 -8.28 -25.67 25.64
C ARG A 559 -7.23 -26.38 24.80
N ALA A 560 -7.30 -26.25 23.49
CA ALA A 560 -6.35 -26.88 22.56
C ALA A 560 -4.91 -26.43 22.80
N LEU A 561 -4.68 -25.13 23.06
CA LEU A 561 -3.35 -24.60 23.40
C LEU A 561 -2.82 -25.21 24.72
N ARG A 562 -3.64 -25.28 25.77
CA ARG A 562 -3.23 -25.82 27.07
C ARG A 562 -2.94 -27.32 27.01
N ASP A 563 -3.80 -28.06 26.35
CA ASP A 563 -3.66 -29.52 26.21
C ASP A 563 -2.48 -29.86 25.30
N GLY A 564 -2.29 -29.11 24.20
CA GLY A 564 -1.14 -29.27 23.33
C GLY A 564 0.21 -29.02 24.04
N VAL A 565 0.30 -27.98 24.89
CA VAL A 565 1.50 -27.72 25.71
C VAL A 565 1.76 -28.85 26.70
N ARG A 566 0.72 -29.37 27.37
CA ARG A 566 0.88 -30.51 28.30
C ARG A 566 1.35 -31.76 27.58
N THR A 567 0.71 -32.08 26.46
CA THR A 567 1.09 -33.24 25.65
C THR A 567 2.55 -33.15 25.15
N LEU A 568 3.03 -31.95 24.81
CA LEU A 568 4.45 -31.77 24.48
C LEU A 568 5.36 -31.95 25.69
N ALA A 569 4.97 -31.44 26.86
CA ALA A 569 5.75 -31.58 28.09
C ALA A 569 5.88 -33.04 28.57
N ASP A 570 4.90 -33.88 28.21
CA ASP A 570 4.85 -35.31 28.53
C ASP A 570 5.34 -36.20 27.36
N SER A 571 6.01 -35.62 26.35
CA SER A 571 6.51 -36.36 25.17
C SER A 571 7.67 -37.28 25.55
N ASP A 572 7.72 -38.48 24.96
CA ASP A 572 8.84 -39.43 25.06
C ASP A 572 10.09 -38.92 24.33
N VAL A 573 9.93 -37.97 23.41
CA VAL A 573 11.05 -37.35 22.69
C VAL A 573 11.63 -36.24 23.57
N ARG A 574 12.84 -36.41 24.02
CA ARG A 574 13.53 -35.50 24.95
C ARG A 574 13.46 -34.02 24.49
N GLU A 575 13.65 -33.77 23.19
CA GLU A 575 13.64 -32.41 22.63
C GLU A 575 12.27 -31.76 22.71
N ASP A 576 11.22 -32.53 22.48
CA ASP A 576 9.82 -32.10 22.54
C ASP A 576 9.41 -31.88 23.99
N ALA A 577 9.79 -32.77 24.89
CA ALA A 577 9.54 -32.63 26.33
C ALA A 577 10.21 -31.37 26.90
N GLU A 578 11.49 -31.13 26.58
CA GLU A 578 12.21 -29.91 26.96
C GLU A 578 11.50 -28.65 26.43
N ALA A 579 11.03 -28.68 25.18
CA ALA A 579 10.27 -27.60 24.57
C ALA A 579 8.92 -27.37 25.25
N GLY A 580 8.17 -28.46 25.52
CA GLY A 580 6.91 -28.42 26.24
C GLY A 580 7.04 -27.86 27.65
N GLN A 581 8.08 -28.27 28.40
CA GLN A 581 8.41 -27.74 29.73
C GLN A 581 8.70 -26.23 29.69
N ILE A 582 9.41 -25.74 28.66
CA ILE A 582 9.64 -24.30 28.49
C ILE A 582 8.31 -23.57 28.27
N LEU A 583 7.45 -24.06 27.36
CA LEU A 583 6.14 -23.46 27.09
C LEU A 583 5.25 -23.46 28.34
N LEU A 584 5.21 -24.58 29.06
CA LEU A 584 4.43 -24.75 30.29
C LEU A 584 4.84 -23.73 31.36
N HIS A 585 6.14 -23.62 31.61
CA HIS A 585 6.63 -22.72 32.66
C HIS A 585 6.62 -21.25 32.27
N TYR A 586 6.83 -20.93 30.99
CA TYR A 586 6.89 -19.56 30.52
C TYR A 586 5.50 -18.93 30.30
N TYR A 587 4.59 -19.64 29.63
CA TYR A 587 3.27 -19.11 29.27
C TYR A 587 2.14 -19.50 30.24
N LEU A 588 2.18 -20.71 30.80
CA LEU A 588 1.11 -21.22 31.65
C LEU A 588 1.45 -21.23 33.15
N GLY A 589 2.74 -21.04 33.47
CA GLY A 589 3.24 -21.02 34.85
C GLY A 589 3.25 -19.62 35.48
N ARG A 590 3.88 -19.50 36.67
CA ARG A 590 4.14 -18.20 37.30
C ARG A 590 5.18 -17.44 36.48
N ARG A 591 4.98 -16.12 36.29
CA ARG A 591 5.85 -15.22 35.52
C ARG A 591 7.31 -15.38 35.92
N GLN A 592 8.10 -16.01 35.04
CA GLN A 592 9.56 -16.14 35.13
C GLN A 592 10.18 -15.55 33.86
N THR A 593 11.38 -14.97 33.98
CA THR A 593 12.08 -14.48 32.80
C THR A 593 12.75 -15.63 32.04
N HIS A 594 12.98 -15.47 30.75
CA HIS A 594 13.71 -16.45 29.92
C HIS A 594 15.06 -16.86 30.56
N GLN A 595 15.77 -15.90 31.17
CA GLN A 595 17.04 -16.16 31.82
C GLN A 595 16.90 -17.01 33.08
N GLN A 596 15.87 -16.78 33.89
CA GLN A 596 15.58 -17.58 35.08
C GLN A 596 15.19 -19.02 34.70
N LEU A 597 14.36 -19.17 33.66
CA LEU A 597 13.97 -20.49 33.16
C LEU A 597 15.12 -21.25 32.53
N ALA A 598 15.95 -20.60 31.70
CA ALA A 598 17.13 -21.23 31.12
C ALA A 598 18.08 -21.77 32.21
N ARG A 599 18.30 -20.99 33.29
CA ARG A 599 19.09 -21.42 34.44
C ARG A 599 18.43 -22.59 35.19
N ARG A 600 17.14 -22.52 35.44
CA ARG A 600 16.37 -23.57 36.12
C ARG A 600 16.37 -24.89 35.37
N LEU A 601 16.32 -24.82 34.03
CA LEU A 601 16.32 -25.98 33.15
C LEU A 601 17.75 -26.43 32.78
N HIS A 602 18.79 -25.82 33.35
CA HIS A 602 20.21 -26.09 33.09
C HIS A 602 20.56 -26.02 31.59
N MET A 603 19.97 -25.09 30.86
CA MET A 603 20.19 -24.91 29.42
C MET A 603 21.01 -23.66 29.12
N SER A 604 21.86 -23.74 28.07
CA SER A 604 22.46 -22.53 27.49
C SER A 604 21.37 -21.65 26.89
N ARG A 605 21.60 -20.32 26.83
CA ARG A 605 20.66 -19.37 26.23
C ARG A 605 20.30 -19.74 24.78
N ALA A 606 21.26 -20.18 24.00
CA ALA A 606 21.05 -20.61 22.62
C ALA A 606 20.16 -21.86 22.53
N THR A 607 20.42 -22.87 23.38
CA THR A 607 19.61 -24.10 23.46
C THR A 607 18.19 -23.80 23.91
N TYR A 608 18.02 -22.95 24.92
CA TYR A 608 16.71 -22.53 25.42
C TYR A 608 15.84 -21.91 24.32
N PHE A 609 16.36 -20.92 23.58
CA PHE A 609 15.58 -20.28 22.50
C PHE A 609 15.34 -21.19 21.30
N ARG A 610 16.24 -22.14 21.03
CA ARG A 610 16.03 -23.16 20.00
C ARG A 610 14.87 -24.09 20.39
N ARG A 611 14.82 -24.56 21.66
CA ARG A 611 13.74 -25.40 22.18
C ARG A 611 12.40 -24.66 22.29
N LEU A 612 12.41 -23.41 22.72
CA LEU A 612 11.20 -22.57 22.76
C LEU A 612 10.56 -22.48 21.37
N ARG A 613 11.34 -22.23 20.33
CA ARG A 613 10.83 -22.17 18.95
C ARG A 613 10.32 -23.51 18.46
N HIS A 614 11.08 -24.54 18.66
CA HIS A 614 10.67 -25.91 18.32
C HIS A 614 9.32 -26.27 18.93
N GLY A 615 9.11 -25.93 20.21
CA GLY A 615 7.84 -26.17 20.87
C GLY A 615 6.67 -25.34 20.30
N LEU A 616 6.90 -24.10 19.92
CA LEU A 616 5.88 -23.26 19.27
C LEU A 616 5.50 -23.79 17.88
N ASP A 617 6.47 -24.26 17.12
CA ASP A 617 6.26 -24.82 15.77
C ASP A 617 5.51 -26.17 15.86
N LEU A 618 5.89 -27.04 16.78
CA LEU A 618 5.20 -28.32 17.02
C LEU A 618 3.74 -28.10 17.47
N LEU A 619 3.52 -27.12 18.37
CA LEU A 619 2.17 -26.80 18.82
C LEU A 619 1.32 -26.27 17.66
N GLY A 620 1.90 -25.46 16.77
CA GLY A 620 1.24 -24.99 15.55
C GLY A 620 0.84 -26.12 14.61
N GLN A 621 1.73 -27.09 14.38
CA GLN A 621 1.43 -28.28 13.58
C GLN A 621 0.29 -29.11 14.17
N ARG A 622 0.26 -29.28 15.50
CA ARG A 622 -0.83 -30.01 16.19
C ARG A 622 -2.18 -29.30 16.12
N LEU A 623 -2.20 -27.97 16.05
CA LEU A 623 -3.40 -27.19 15.86
C LEU A 623 -3.89 -27.17 14.39
N GLY A 624 -3.23 -27.90 13.51
CA GLY A 624 -3.60 -27.96 12.08
C GLY A 624 -3.35 -26.66 11.32
N VAL A 625 -2.44 -25.84 11.80
CA VAL A 625 -2.12 -24.50 11.24
C VAL A 625 -0.76 -24.52 10.50
N GLY A 626 -0.30 -25.69 10.07
CA GLY A 626 0.96 -25.88 9.33
C GLY A 626 0.77 -25.86 7.83
#